data_d319f0aeea3455d57d9a6213a0b9c097
#
_entry.id   d319f0aeea3455d57d9a6213a0b9c097
#
_cell.length_a   1.000
_cell.length_b   1.000
_cell.length_c   1.000
_cell.angle_alpha   90.00
_cell.angle_beta   90.00
_cell.angle_gamma   90.00
#
_symmetry.space_group_name_H-M   'P 1'
#
loop_
_entity.id
_entity.type
_entity.pdbx_description
1 polymer ?
#
loop_
_entity_poly.entity_id
_entity_poly.type
_entity_poly.pdbx_seq_one_letter_code
_entity_poly.pdbx_strand_id
1 'polypeptide(L)'
;MGDVVVNTEGGNRLELSYYTENGVNVVRVCDWYTKLGESGIHFSSLGNNMSTFKSELRNLQTKYEQWIATAKSNKVQEVEKEMPCKISYTTYDCDAYAGNATKVIVQPYFVIRNYVPRCEIRIWQYFYDRTPNYNVWYLSPKDIPFLISAIDKGYQEYIAKSTQKRKTEDLFK
;
A
#
# COMPACT_ATOMS: atom_id res chain seq x y z
N MET A 1 10.78 5.60 15.60
CA MET A 1 9.65 4.64 15.71
C MET A 1 9.92 3.58 14.66
N GLY A 2 10.05 2.32 15.01
CA GLY A 2 10.39 1.29 14.02
C GLY A 2 9.18 1.04 13.12
N ASP A 3 9.37 1.19 11.81
CA ASP A 3 8.35 0.90 10.84
C ASP A 3 8.18 -0.62 10.71
N VAL A 4 6.95 -1.07 10.46
CA VAL A 4 6.69 -2.48 10.16
C VAL A 4 7.00 -2.69 8.68
N VAL A 5 7.84 -3.67 8.38
CA VAL A 5 8.24 -3.99 7.01
C VAL A 5 7.51 -5.24 6.52
N VAL A 6 6.91 -5.14 5.35
CA VAL A 6 6.28 -6.25 4.63
C VAL A 6 7.03 -6.47 3.31
N ASN A 7 7.62 -7.64 3.16
CA ASN A 7 8.21 -8.06 1.90
C ASN A 7 7.19 -8.91 1.14
N THR A 8 6.80 -8.49 -0.06
CA THR A 8 5.88 -9.24 -0.90
C THR A 8 6.59 -10.32 -1.68
N GLU A 9 5.88 -11.38 -2.06
CA GLU A 9 6.41 -12.41 -2.97
C GLU A 9 6.81 -11.82 -4.34
N GLY A 10 6.21 -10.70 -4.72
CA GLY A 10 6.55 -9.96 -5.94
C GLY A 10 7.80 -9.09 -5.86
N GLY A 11 8.46 -9.05 -4.70
CA GLY A 11 9.73 -8.35 -4.50
C GLY A 11 9.61 -6.88 -4.04
N ASN A 12 8.43 -6.40 -3.71
CA ASN A 12 8.28 -5.09 -3.09
C ASN A 12 8.61 -5.16 -1.60
N ARG A 13 9.22 -4.10 -1.09
CA ARG A 13 9.44 -3.87 0.34
C ARG A 13 8.57 -2.71 0.80
N LEU A 14 7.45 -3.04 1.46
CA LEU A 14 6.49 -2.08 1.95
C LEU A 14 6.78 -1.74 3.40
N GLU A 15 6.94 -0.47 3.71
CA GLU A 15 7.11 0.03 5.08
C GLU A 15 5.82 0.69 5.55
N LEU A 16 5.34 0.26 6.72
CA LEU A 16 4.12 0.74 7.33
C LEU A 16 4.45 1.67 8.50
N SER A 17 4.00 2.90 8.44
CA SER A 17 4.09 3.85 9.55
C SER A 17 2.69 4.29 9.99
N TYR A 18 2.55 4.60 11.28
CA TYR A 18 1.27 4.92 11.91
C TYR A 18 1.34 6.27 12.61
N TYR A 19 0.30 7.07 12.44
CA TYR A 19 0.16 8.34 13.14
C TYR A 19 -1.31 8.72 13.27
N THR A 20 -1.57 9.77 14.04
CA THR A 20 -2.91 10.37 14.15
C THR A 20 -2.86 11.78 13.60
N GLU A 21 -3.72 12.06 12.65
CA GLU A 21 -3.87 13.38 12.03
C GLU A 21 -5.31 13.83 12.14
N ASN A 22 -5.55 15.01 12.71
CA ASN A 22 -6.88 15.56 12.91
C ASN A 22 -7.88 14.59 13.58
N GLY A 23 -7.39 13.77 14.54
CA GLY A 23 -8.19 12.77 15.24
C GLY A 23 -8.45 11.49 14.46
N VAL A 24 -7.93 11.35 13.25
CA VAL A 24 -8.06 10.15 12.40
C VAL A 24 -6.77 9.34 12.46
N ASN A 25 -6.91 8.03 12.68
CA ASN A 25 -5.76 7.12 12.62
C ASN A 25 -5.43 6.80 11.16
N VAL A 26 -4.19 7.06 10.80
CA VAL A 26 -3.67 6.92 9.45
C VAL A 26 -2.58 5.86 9.42
N VAL A 27 -2.58 5.04 8.39
CA VAL A 27 -1.45 4.20 8.02
C VAL A 27 -0.82 4.76 6.74
N ARG A 28 0.48 4.96 6.77
CA ARG A 28 1.26 5.29 5.59
C ARG A 28 1.99 4.03 5.13
N VAL A 29 1.82 3.68 3.89
CA VAL A 29 2.50 2.57 3.24
C VAL A 29 3.47 3.13 2.22
N CYS A 30 4.75 2.79 2.36
CA CYS A 30 5.82 3.25 1.49
C CYS A 30 6.46 2.08 0.81
N ASP A 31 6.71 2.19 -0.48
CA ASP A 31 7.54 1.24 -1.20
C ASP A 31 8.91 1.88 -1.46
N TRP A 32 9.96 1.27 -0.90
CA TRP A 32 11.33 1.71 -1.07
C TRP A 32 11.91 1.09 -2.33
N TYR A 33 11.87 1.80 -3.44
CA TYR A 33 12.47 1.37 -4.68
C TYR A 33 13.94 1.79 -4.75
N THR A 34 14.84 0.85 -4.53
CA THR A 34 16.30 1.10 -4.47
C THR A 34 17.01 1.01 -5.82
N LYS A 35 16.32 0.77 -6.93
CA LYS A 35 16.95 0.47 -8.22
C LYS A 35 17.30 1.66 -9.10
N LEU A 36 16.84 2.84 -8.79
CA LEU A 36 17.24 4.03 -9.51
C LEU A 36 18.36 4.70 -8.74
N GLY A 37 19.60 4.35 -9.07
CA GLY A 37 20.76 5.11 -8.65
C GLY A 37 20.48 6.59 -8.88
N GLU A 38 20.69 7.39 -7.85
CA GLU A 38 20.75 8.86 -7.81
C GLU A 38 19.47 9.66 -7.65
N SER A 39 18.27 9.15 -7.80
CA SER A 39 17.11 10.01 -7.59
C SER A 39 15.91 9.29 -7.01
N GLY A 40 15.89 9.15 -5.74
CA GLY A 40 14.58 9.14 -5.13
C GLY A 40 13.96 7.80 -4.85
N ILE A 41 13.83 7.66 -3.65
CA ILE A 41 12.86 6.84 -2.94
C ILE A 41 11.48 7.21 -3.48
N HIS A 42 10.83 6.27 -4.15
CA HIS A 42 9.46 6.45 -4.58
C HIS A 42 8.52 6.15 -3.43
N PHE A 43 7.83 7.15 -3.01
CA PHE A 43 6.87 7.12 -1.94
C PHE A 43 5.45 6.99 -2.47
N SER A 44 4.70 6.01 -1.97
CA SER A 44 3.25 5.98 -2.11
C SER A 44 2.64 5.98 -0.71
N SER A 45 1.92 7.04 -0.36
CA SER A 45 1.11 7.03 0.85
C SER A 45 -0.29 6.57 0.48
N LEU A 46 -0.68 5.41 1.01
CA LEU A 46 -2.02 4.87 0.87
C LEU A 46 -2.68 4.81 2.25
N GLY A 47 -4.01 4.97 2.27
CA GLY A 47 -4.78 4.82 3.49
C GLY A 47 -4.74 6.02 4.40
N ASN A 48 -5.37 7.13 3.99
CA ASN A 48 -5.63 8.26 4.86
C ASN A 48 -6.57 7.92 6.04
N ASN A 49 -7.27 6.78 5.97
CA ASN A 49 -8.06 6.19 7.03
C ASN A 49 -7.79 4.69 7.07
N MET A 50 -7.17 4.24 8.15
CA MET A 50 -6.75 2.85 8.31
C MET A 50 -7.90 1.84 8.20
N SER A 51 -9.07 2.16 8.79
CA SER A 51 -10.23 1.28 8.74
C SER A 51 -10.75 1.12 7.30
N THR A 52 -10.86 2.24 6.58
CA THR A 52 -11.26 2.25 5.16
C THR A 52 -10.26 1.48 4.32
N PHE A 53 -8.97 1.74 4.48
CA PHE A 53 -7.92 1.05 3.74
C PHE A 53 -7.93 -0.47 3.94
N LYS A 54 -8.08 -0.94 5.18
CA LYS A 54 -8.23 -2.37 5.47
C LYS A 54 -9.48 -2.97 4.83
N SER A 55 -10.60 -2.26 4.84
CA SER A 55 -11.83 -2.71 4.19
C SER A 55 -11.66 -2.84 2.68
N GLU A 56 -11.00 -1.87 2.06
CA GLU A 56 -10.70 -1.89 0.63
C GLU A 56 -9.76 -3.04 0.25
N LEU A 57 -8.73 -3.32 1.07
CA LEU A 57 -7.86 -4.48 0.87
C LEU A 57 -8.61 -5.81 0.99
N ARG A 58 -9.55 -5.92 1.92
CA ARG A 58 -10.39 -7.13 2.03
C ARG A 58 -11.30 -7.30 0.81
N ASN A 59 -11.87 -6.23 0.31
CA ASN A 59 -12.67 -6.26 -0.91
C ASN A 59 -11.82 -6.66 -2.12
N LEU A 60 -10.59 -6.13 -2.21
CA LEU A 60 -9.62 -6.50 -3.22
C LEU A 60 -9.28 -8.00 -3.14
N GLN A 61 -8.98 -8.50 -1.95
CA GLN A 61 -8.71 -9.93 -1.72
C GLN A 61 -9.86 -10.81 -2.20
N THR A 62 -11.08 -10.52 -1.76
CA THR A 62 -12.27 -11.29 -2.14
C THR A 62 -12.44 -11.33 -3.66
N LYS A 63 -12.32 -10.19 -4.32
CA LYS A 63 -12.45 -10.11 -5.79
C LYS A 63 -11.32 -10.83 -6.50
N TYR A 64 -10.12 -10.72 -6.00
CA TYR A 64 -8.95 -11.40 -6.55
C TYR A 64 -9.10 -12.92 -6.47
N GLU A 65 -9.52 -13.46 -5.32
CA GLU A 65 -9.79 -14.89 -5.14
C GLU A 65 -10.89 -15.41 -6.07
N GLN A 66 -11.98 -14.65 -6.23
CA GLN A 66 -13.05 -14.99 -7.19
C GLN A 66 -12.52 -15.07 -8.62
N TRP A 67 -11.69 -14.12 -9.04
CA TRP A 67 -11.14 -14.09 -10.40
C TRP A 67 -10.08 -15.18 -10.62
N ILE A 68 -9.31 -15.54 -9.61
CA ILE A 68 -8.42 -16.71 -9.65
C ILE A 68 -9.23 -17.99 -9.88
N ALA A 69 -10.33 -18.20 -9.13
CA ALA A 69 -11.17 -19.38 -9.29
C ALA A 69 -11.76 -19.46 -10.71
N THR A 70 -12.26 -18.33 -11.23
CA THR A 70 -12.77 -18.23 -12.61
C THR A 70 -11.68 -18.53 -13.64
N ALA A 71 -10.50 -17.99 -13.48
CA ALA A 71 -9.39 -18.19 -14.38
C ALA A 71 -8.90 -19.64 -14.39
N LYS A 72 -8.85 -20.28 -13.23
CA LYS A 72 -8.49 -21.71 -13.11
C LYS A 72 -9.49 -22.61 -13.81
N SER A 73 -10.80 -22.40 -13.58
CA SER A 73 -11.85 -23.21 -14.21
C SER A 73 -11.88 -23.07 -15.74
N ASN A 74 -11.47 -21.91 -16.25
CA ASN A 74 -11.43 -21.64 -17.70
C ASN A 74 -10.03 -21.82 -18.31
N LYS A 75 -9.04 -22.28 -17.55
CA LYS A 75 -7.65 -22.49 -17.99
C LYS A 75 -7.05 -21.25 -18.67
N VAL A 76 -7.29 -20.07 -18.10
CA VAL A 76 -6.79 -18.82 -18.63
C VAL A 76 -5.28 -18.74 -18.53
N GLN A 77 -4.59 -18.64 -19.64
CA GLN A 77 -3.15 -18.54 -19.71
C GLN A 77 -2.64 -17.11 -19.52
N GLU A 78 -3.32 -16.16 -20.13
CA GLU A 78 -2.96 -14.76 -20.09
C GLU A 78 -4.20 -13.88 -19.99
N VAL A 79 -4.14 -12.90 -19.11
CA VAL A 79 -5.12 -11.83 -19.01
C VAL A 79 -4.50 -10.64 -18.28
N GLU A 80 -4.88 -9.46 -18.69
CA GLU A 80 -4.63 -8.22 -17.94
C GLU A 80 -5.96 -7.47 -17.90
N LYS A 81 -6.46 -7.21 -16.70
CA LYS A 81 -7.76 -6.57 -16.51
C LYS A 81 -7.77 -5.69 -15.27
N GLU A 82 -8.27 -4.48 -15.44
CA GLU A 82 -8.55 -3.58 -14.32
C GLU A 82 -9.57 -4.21 -13.37
N MET A 83 -9.27 -4.16 -12.07
CA MET A 83 -10.17 -4.66 -11.05
C MET A 83 -11.14 -3.57 -10.59
N PRO A 84 -12.44 -3.88 -10.41
CA PRO A 84 -13.43 -2.92 -9.95
C PRO A 84 -13.32 -2.72 -8.43
N CYS A 85 -12.13 -2.40 -7.95
CA CYS A 85 -11.81 -2.20 -6.56
C CYS A 85 -11.19 -0.82 -6.39
N LYS A 86 -11.61 -0.12 -5.34
CA LYS A 86 -11.06 1.17 -4.99
C LYS A 86 -9.98 0.99 -3.92
N ILE A 87 -8.86 1.70 -4.07
CA ILE A 87 -7.86 1.88 -3.03
C ILE A 87 -7.77 3.38 -2.77
N SER A 88 -8.23 3.81 -1.60
CA SER A 88 -8.15 5.20 -1.17
C SER A 88 -6.72 5.58 -0.80
N TYR A 89 -6.31 6.78 -1.13
CA TYR A 89 -4.97 7.28 -0.88
C TYR A 89 -5.02 8.76 -0.48
N THR A 90 -3.96 9.18 0.21
CA THR A 90 -3.63 10.59 0.40
C THR A 90 -2.23 10.81 -0.14
N THR A 91 -2.03 11.89 -0.88
CA THR A 91 -0.70 12.28 -1.32
C THR A 91 0.03 12.93 -0.15
N TYR A 92 1.18 12.38 0.20
CA TYR A 92 2.14 13.04 1.09
C TYR A 92 3.37 13.41 0.29
N ASP A 93 3.80 14.64 0.49
CA ASP A 93 5.09 15.11 0.00
C ASP A 93 6.17 14.55 0.92
N CYS A 94 6.81 13.49 0.49
CA CYS A 94 7.81 12.78 1.28
C CYS A 94 9.24 13.08 0.85
N ASP A 95 9.39 13.86 -0.20
CA ASP A 95 10.69 14.21 -0.74
C ASP A 95 10.74 15.71 -1.03
N ALA A 96 11.63 16.40 -0.33
CA ALA A 96 11.90 17.82 -0.56
C ALA A 96 12.37 18.11 -2.01
N TYR A 97 12.76 17.09 -2.75
CA TYR A 97 13.18 17.19 -4.16
C TYR A 97 12.08 16.79 -5.15
N ALA A 98 11.02 16.13 -4.70
CA ALA A 98 10.02 15.57 -5.61
C ALA A 98 8.96 16.59 -6.06
N GLY A 99 8.73 17.65 -5.34
CA GLY A 99 7.60 18.54 -5.56
C GLY A 99 6.25 17.84 -5.40
N ASN A 100 5.19 18.58 -5.17
CA ASN A 100 3.86 18.00 -5.02
C ASN A 100 3.37 17.36 -6.32
N ALA A 101 2.99 16.09 -6.27
CA ALA A 101 2.31 15.47 -7.39
C ALA A 101 0.98 16.20 -7.66
N THR A 102 0.74 16.58 -8.90
CA THR A 102 -0.49 17.26 -9.32
C THR A 102 -1.67 16.32 -9.43
N LYS A 103 -1.37 15.04 -9.66
CA LYS A 103 -2.35 13.97 -9.78
C LYS A 103 -1.71 12.63 -9.42
N VAL A 104 -2.43 11.82 -8.66
CA VAL A 104 -2.09 10.42 -8.41
C VAL A 104 -3.23 9.54 -8.90
N ILE A 105 -2.89 8.39 -9.48
CA ILE A 105 -3.85 7.35 -9.85
C ILE A 105 -3.38 6.07 -9.20
N VAL A 106 -4.26 5.41 -8.45
CA VAL A 106 -4.02 4.10 -7.84
C VAL A 106 -5.06 3.14 -8.35
N GLN A 107 -4.64 2.14 -9.11
CA GLN A 107 -5.56 1.21 -9.75
C GLN A 107 -5.08 -0.24 -9.60
N PRO A 108 -5.89 -1.12 -8.98
CA PRO A 108 -5.62 -2.54 -8.96
C PRO A 108 -5.90 -3.21 -10.32
N TYR A 109 -5.01 -4.12 -10.71
CA TYR A 109 -5.13 -4.97 -11.89
C TYR A 109 -5.04 -6.44 -11.51
N PHE A 110 -5.84 -7.26 -12.17
CA PHE A 110 -5.72 -8.69 -12.20
C PHE A 110 -4.90 -9.09 -13.42
N VAL A 111 -3.79 -9.75 -13.19
CA VAL A 111 -2.86 -10.14 -14.25
C VAL A 111 -2.58 -11.63 -14.16
N ILE A 112 -2.68 -12.34 -15.26
CA ILE A 112 -2.17 -13.70 -15.41
C ILE A 112 -1.12 -13.69 -16.52
N ARG A 113 0.03 -14.27 -16.21
CA ARG A 113 1.07 -14.56 -17.21
C ARG A 113 1.53 -15.99 -17.02
N ASN A 114 1.47 -16.76 -18.09
CA ASN A 114 1.83 -18.19 -18.04
C ASN A 114 1.12 -18.95 -16.91
N TYR A 115 -0.21 -18.78 -16.80
CA TYR A 115 -1.07 -19.37 -15.76
C TYR A 115 -0.80 -18.90 -14.32
N VAL A 116 0.12 -17.95 -14.11
CA VAL A 116 0.47 -17.43 -12.78
C VAL A 116 -0.33 -16.15 -12.51
N PRO A 117 -1.29 -16.17 -11.56
CA PRO A 117 -2.06 -14.99 -11.23
C PRO A 117 -1.27 -14.04 -10.32
N ARG A 118 -1.43 -12.74 -10.55
CA ARG A 118 -0.89 -11.65 -9.76
C ARG A 118 -1.96 -10.57 -9.56
N CYS A 119 -1.94 -9.93 -8.41
CA CYS A 119 -2.60 -8.67 -8.21
C CYS A 119 -1.54 -7.57 -8.28
N GLU A 120 -1.71 -6.63 -9.19
CA GLU A 120 -0.83 -5.47 -9.34
C GLU A 120 -1.58 -4.23 -8.87
N ILE A 121 -1.07 -3.55 -7.86
CA ILE A 121 -1.55 -2.20 -7.53
C ILE A 121 -0.63 -1.24 -8.27
N ARG A 122 -1.16 -0.62 -9.33
CA ARG A 122 -0.43 0.32 -10.17
C ARG A 122 -0.66 1.73 -9.69
N ILE A 123 0.43 2.47 -9.54
CA ILE A 123 0.45 3.82 -8.99
C ILE A 123 1.15 4.73 -9.97
N TRP A 124 0.44 5.75 -10.45
CA TRP A 124 0.99 6.81 -11.30
C TRP A 124 0.96 8.12 -10.54
N GLN A 125 2.10 8.81 -10.49
CA GLN A 125 2.23 10.15 -9.92
C GLN A 125 2.60 11.12 -11.03
N TYR A 126 1.76 12.09 -11.28
CA TYR A 126 1.95 13.12 -12.31
C TYR A 126 2.47 14.41 -11.68
N PHE A 127 3.39 15.06 -12.37
CA PHE A 127 4.01 16.31 -11.97
C PHE A 127 3.92 17.32 -13.12
N TYR A 128 4.04 18.61 -12.83
CA TYR A 128 3.92 19.66 -13.87
C TYR A 128 5.06 19.65 -14.88
N ASP A 129 6.27 19.32 -14.46
CA ASP A 129 7.52 19.60 -15.16
C ASP A 129 8.35 18.38 -15.53
N ARG A 130 7.84 17.18 -15.28
CA ARG A 130 8.59 15.94 -15.53
C ARG A 130 7.69 14.76 -15.91
N THR A 131 8.34 13.72 -16.40
CA THR A 131 7.69 12.44 -16.67
C THR A 131 7.01 11.88 -15.43
N PRO A 132 5.78 11.34 -15.54
CA PRO A 132 5.11 10.70 -14.43
C PRO A 132 5.94 9.58 -13.81
N ASN A 133 6.00 9.52 -12.50
CA ASN A 133 6.53 8.35 -11.82
C ASN A 133 5.51 7.21 -11.90
N TYR A 134 6.01 6.00 -12.11
CA TYR A 134 5.20 4.80 -12.16
C TYR A 134 5.78 3.76 -11.21
N ASN A 135 4.94 3.26 -10.33
CA ASN A 135 5.28 2.20 -9.40
C ASN A 135 4.23 1.10 -9.43
N VAL A 136 4.63 -0.13 -9.14
CA VAL A 136 3.73 -1.29 -9.10
C VAL A 136 4.03 -2.10 -7.86
N TRP A 137 2.99 -2.37 -7.08
CA TRP A 137 3.07 -3.39 -6.03
C TRP A 137 2.56 -4.70 -6.59
N TYR A 138 3.42 -5.69 -6.58
CA TYR A 138 3.10 -7.05 -7.01
C TYR A 138 2.70 -7.87 -5.80
N LEU A 139 1.43 -8.25 -5.73
CA LEU A 139 0.85 -8.97 -4.62
C LEU A 139 0.44 -10.37 -5.06
N SER A 140 0.95 -11.37 -4.37
CA SER A 140 0.45 -12.75 -4.47
C SER A 140 -0.86 -12.92 -3.68
N PRO A 141 -1.57 -14.05 -3.84
CA PRO A 141 -2.75 -14.36 -3.02
C PRO A 141 -2.49 -14.34 -1.51
N LYS A 142 -1.24 -14.54 -1.08
CA LYS A 142 -0.84 -14.56 0.34
C LYS A 142 -0.45 -13.19 0.87
N ASP A 143 0.02 -12.30 0.00
CA ASP A 143 0.52 -10.99 0.42
C ASP A 143 -0.59 -10.10 0.97
N ILE A 144 -1.80 -10.14 0.40
CA ILE A 144 -2.91 -9.27 0.82
C ILE A 144 -3.32 -9.55 2.27
N PRO A 145 -3.65 -10.81 2.67
CA PRO A 145 -3.99 -11.10 4.06
C PRO A 145 -2.80 -10.85 5.01
N PHE A 146 -1.57 -11.08 4.55
CA PHE A 146 -0.38 -10.77 5.33
C PHE A 146 -0.23 -9.25 5.56
N LEU A 147 -0.45 -8.43 4.55
CA LEU A 147 -0.43 -6.97 4.65
C LEU A 147 -1.52 -6.47 5.62
N ILE A 148 -2.74 -7.01 5.54
CA ILE A 148 -3.83 -6.68 6.47
C ILE A 148 -3.43 -7.02 7.92
N SER A 149 -2.85 -8.19 8.14
CA SER A 149 -2.38 -8.61 9.45
C SER A 149 -1.26 -7.72 9.98
N ALA A 150 -0.31 -7.34 9.13
CA ALA A 150 0.78 -6.43 9.48
C ALA A 150 0.25 -5.04 9.88
N ILE A 151 -0.76 -4.53 9.16
CA ILE A 151 -1.43 -3.26 9.50
C ILE A 151 -2.07 -3.36 10.90
N ASP A 152 -2.79 -4.44 11.20
CA ASP A 152 -3.42 -4.62 12.51
C ASP A 152 -2.37 -4.69 13.64
N LYS A 153 -1.33 -5.49 13.47
CA LYS A 153 -0.25 -5.63 14.46
C LYS A 153 0.45 -4.31 14.70
N GLY A 154 0.87 -3.63 13.65
CA GLY A 154 1.56 -2.34 13.76
C GLY A 154 0.69 -1.27 14.42
N TYR A 155 -0.61 -1.26 14.14
CA TYR A 155 -1.53 -0.37 14.81
C TYR A 155 -1.64 -0.64 16.32
N GLN A 156 -1.75 -1.89 16.74
CA GLN A 156 -1.79 -2.23 18.15
C GLN A 156 -0.51 -1.78 18.89
N GLU A 157 0.64 -1.97 18.26
CA GLU A 157 1.93 -1.50 18.82
C GLU A 157 1.98 0.04 18.91
N TYR A 158 1.47 0.74 17.90
CA TYR A 158 1.37 2.20 17.89
C TYR A 158 0.51 2.71 19.07
N ILE A 159 -0.68 2.15 19.25
CA ILE A 159 -1.58 2.54 20.35
C ILE A 159 -0.96 2.27 21.71
N ALA A 160 -0.33 1.10 21.89
CA ALA A 160 0.33 0.75 23.15
C ALA A 160 1.44 1.77 23.51
N LYS A 161 2.30 2.11 22.54
CA LYS A 161 3.38 3.11 22.73
C LYS A 161 2.83 4.50 23.01
N SER A 162 1.80 4.93 22.28
CA SER A 162 1.17 6.25 22.46
C SER A 162 0.53 6.38 23.85
N THR A 163 -0.11 5.32 24.34
CA THR A 163 -0.70 5.28 25.68
C THR A 163 0.38 5.33 26.76
N GLN A 164 1.48 4.59 26.59
CA GLN A 164 2.59 4.61 27.52
C GLN A 164 3.25 6.00 27.59
N LYS A 165 3.45 6.65 26.45
CA LYS A 165 4.00 8.01 26.37
C LYS A 165 3.12 8.99 27.16
N ARG A 166 1.81 8.98 26.94
CA ARG A 166 0.86 9.85 27.68
C ARG A 166 0.92 9.62 29.17
N LYS A 167 0.92 8.36 29.63
CA LYS A 167 1.05 8.04 31.06
C LYS A 167 2.34 8.60 31.66
N THR A 168 3.45 8.54 30.93
CA THR A 168 4.72 9.10 31.37
C THR A 168 4.67 10.62 31.46
N GLU A 169 4.10 11.29 30.45
CA GLU A 169 3.96 12.76 30.44
C GLU A 169 3.06 13.26 31.59
N ASP A 170 2.00 12.51 31.95
CA ASP A 170 1.09 12.86 33.02
C ASP A 170 1.73 12.77 34.42
N LEU A 171 2.83 12.01 34.56
CA LEU A 171 3.59 11.94 35.82
C LEU A 171 4.34 13.24 36.12
N PHE A 172 4.55 14.11 35.17
CA PHE A 172 5.33 15.35 35.29
C PHE A 172 4.47 16.62 35.16
N LYS A 173 3.15 16.49 35.22
CA LYS A 173 2.21 17.61 35.35
C LYS A 173 1.84 17.89 36.79
#